data_c9e3733617b38952204cfdc63489a07a
#
_entry.id   c9e3733617b38952204cfdc63489a07a
#
_cell.length_a   1.000
_cell.length_b   1.000
_cell.length_c   1.000
_cell.angle_alpha   90.00
_cell.angle_beta   90.00
_cell.angle_gamma   90.00
#
_symmetry.space_group_name_H-M   'P 1'
#
loop_
_entity.id
_entity.type
_entity.pdbx_description
1 polymer ?
#
loop_
_entity_poly.entity_id
_entity_poly.type
_entity_poly.pdbx_seq_one_letter_code
_entity_poly.pdbx_strand_id
1 'polypeptide(L)'
;APLQPYTLMADTTARNDAATAAFEPLWLPFDHPLWIVYSSGTTGLPKPIVHGHGGTVIVAMALKTLHNDVGCSYKPNNFGERYHWYSSTGWVMWNAQMSGLLNGTTCCIYDGNPGGSKDKPDWTTLWRFGAELGVTFFGAGAAFFANCLKAGVDLSTMPGLKTVRALGTTGSPLSADAQNWGTSEFEKLGVHDIWWCNISGGTDFAGAFIGGNRELPLVPGEMQCRLLGCAVEAWNEQGEPVINE
;
A
#
# COMPACT_ATOMS: atom_id res chain seq x y z
N ALA A 1 -8.02 21.79 -10.52
CA ALA A 1 -6.78 22.38 -11.00
C ALA A 1 -5.95 21.29 -11.69
N PRO A 2 -5.27 21.58 -12.81
CA PRO A 2 -4.38 20.61 -13.39
C PRO A 2 -3.29 20.27 -12.37
N LEU A 3 -2.93 18.98 -12.32
CA LEU A 3 -1.82 18.53 -11.48
C LEU A 3 -0.54 19.28 -11.94
N GLN A 4 0.27 19.71 -10.98
CA GLN A 4 1.56 20.31 -11.32
C GLN A 4 2.39 19.29 -12.12
N PRO A 5 3.11 19.73 -13.16
CA PRO A 5 3.93 18.83 -13.92
C PRO A 5 4.97 18.16 -13.00
N TYR A 6 4.90 16.84 -12.92
CA TYR A 6 5.86 16.04 -12.16
C TYR A 6 7.14 15.89 -12.96
N THR A 7 8.27 16.03 -12.28
CA THR A 7 9.57 15.73 -12.86
C THR A 7 9.76 14.23 -12.79
N LEU A 8 9.87 13.57 -13.93
CA LEU A 8 10.22 12.15 -13.97
C LEU A 8 11.63 11.99 -13.41
N MET A 9 11.81 11.12 -12.44
CA MET A 9 13.13 10.77 -11.90
C MET A 9 14.10 10.26 -12.98
N ALA A 10 13.60 9.79 -14.12
CA ALA A 10 14.39 9.46 -15.29
C ALA A 10 15.29 10.61 -15.77
N ASP A 11 14.85 11.86 -15.62
CA ASP A 11 15.67 13.02 -15.99
C ASP A 11 16.84 13.26 -15.03
N THR A 12 16.77 12.70 -13.83
CA THR A 12 17.87 12.79 -12.84
C THR A 12 18.87 11.65 -12.98
N THR A 13 18.46 10.48 -13.46
CA THR A 13 19.38 9.35 -13.71
C THR A 13 20.33 9.61 -14.86
N ALA A 14 19.90 10.26 -15.95
CA ALA A 14 20.75 10.65 -17.07
C ALA A 14 21.89 11.63 -16.67
N ARG A 15 21.75 12.33 -15.55
CA ARG A 15 22.75 13.29 -15.06
C ARG A 15 23.84 12.69 -14.16
N ASN A 16 23.71 11.44 -13.75
CA ASN A 16 24.54 10.82 -12.71
C ASN A 16 25.24 9.52 -13.14
N ASP A 17 25.35 9.23 -14.43
CA ASP A 17 25.95 7.98 -14.91
C ASP A 17 27.37 7.76 -14.38
N ALA A 18 28.20 8.80 -14.33
CA ALA A 18 29.57 8.71 -13.81
C ALA A 18 29.58 8.48 -12.28
N ALA A 19 28.69 9.12 -11.53
CA ALA A 19 28.59 8.94 -10.07
C ALA A 19 27.96 7.58 -9.73
N THR A 20 27.02 7.11 -10.56
CA THR A 20 26.37 5.80 -10.39
C THR A 20 27.36 4.66 -10.70
N ALA A 21 28.22 4.82 -11.69
CA ALA A 21 29.27 3.85 -12.02
C ALA A 21 30.36 3.72 -10.94
N ALA A 22 30.54 4.77 -10.11
CA ALA A 22 31.49 4.79 -9.01
C ALA A 22 30.83 4.46 -7.65
N PHE A 23 29.52 4.17 -7.61
CA PHE A 23 28.81 3.89 -6.37
C PHE A 23 29.16 2.49 -5.86
N GLU A 24 29.74 2.44 -4.68
CA GLU A 24 29.96 1.20 -3.95
C GLU A 24 29.02 1.12 -2.74
N PRO A 25 28.21 0.03 -2.60
CA PRO A 25 27.35 -0.16 -1.46
C PRO A 25 28.16 -0.25 -0.16
N LEU A 26 27.73 0.46 0.88
CA LEU A 26 28.28 0.26 2.22
C LEU A 26 27.67 -0.99 2.86
N TRP A 27 28.51 -1.97 3.17
CA TRP A 27 28.07 -3.17 3.87
C TRP A 27 27.88 -2.88 5.37
N LEU A 28 26.68 -3.18 5.86
CA LEU A 28 26.27 -2.91 7.24
C LEU A 28 25.85 -4.20 7.94
N PRO A 29 25.96 -4.27 9.28
CA PRO A 29 25.38 -5.36 10.05
C PRO A 29 23.87 -5.49 9.80
N PHE A 30 23.33 -6.71 9.96
CA PHE A 30 21.92 -7.01 9.75
C PHE A 30 20.98 -6.12 10.57
N ASP A 31 21.33 -5.85 11.80
CA ASP A 31 20.57 -5.06 12.77
C ASP A 31 20.91 -3.56 12.77
N HIS A 32 21.78 -3.11 11.84
CA HIS A 32 22.10 -1.69 11.74
C HIS A 32 20.83 -0.87 11.52
N PRO A 33 20.61 0.23 12.26
CA PRO A 33 19.44 1.08 12.12
C PRO A 33 19.20 1.57 10.67
N LEU A 34 17.99 1.41 10.17
CA LEU A 34 17.59 1.87 8.84
C LEU A 34 16.76 3.16 8.93
N TRP A 35 15.71 3.15 9.76
CA TRP A 35 14.83 4.30 9.96
C TRP A 35 14.25 4.35 11.37
N ILE A 36 13.68 5.51 11.69
CA ILE A 36 12.92 5.72 12.91
C ILE A 36 11.49 6.11 12.50
N VAL A 37 10.51 5.38 12.98
CA VAL A 37 9.09 5.69 12.84
C VAL A 37 8.49 5.97 14.20
N TYR A 38 7.29 6.54 14.23
CA TYR A 38 6.63 6.92 15.47
C TYR A 38 5.27 6.24 15.57
N SER A 39 4.95 5.69 16.73
CA SER A 39 3.60 5.27 17.07
C SER A 39 2.96 6.24 18.07
N SER A 40 1.63 6.39 17.97
CA SER A 40 0.86 7.13 18.96
C SER A 40 0.86 6.34 20.27
N GLY A 41 1.71 6.75 21.22
CA GLY A 41 1.73 6.13 22.54
C GLY A 41 0.43 6.44 23.31
N THR A 42 -0.03 5.51 24.14
CA THR A 42 -1.16 5.71 25.06
C THR A 42 -0.94 6.84 26.07
N THR A 43 0.28 7.32 26.20
CA THR A 43 0.70 8.37 27.17
C THR A 43 0.81 9.77 26.55
N GLY A 44 0.37 9.97 25.30
CA GLY A 44 0.31 11.28 24.65
C GLY A 44 1.56 11.71 23.88
N LEU A 45 2.73 11.17 24.17
CA LEU A 45 3.96 11.44 23.38
C LEU A 45 4.22 10.30 22.39
N PRO A 46 4.51 10.61 21.11
CA PRO A 46 4.89 9.59 20.14
C PRO A 46 6.13 8.82 20.59
N LYS A 47 6.08 7.49 20.50
CA LYS A 47 7.23 6.63 20.80
C LYS A 47 8.05 6.41 19.55
N PRO A 48 9.36 6.71 19.56
CA PRO A 48 10.26 6.37 18.46
C PRO A 48 10.53 4.87 18.43
N ILE A 49 10.43 4.28 17.25
CA ILE A 49 10.72 2.87 17.00
C ILE A 49 11.78 2.79 15.93
N VAL A 50 12.88 2.12 16.24
CA VAL A 50 14.01 1.94 15.33
C VAL A 50 13.90 0.56 14.69
N HIS A 51 13.94 0.49 13.35
CA HIS A 51 13.97 -0.76 12.61
C HIS A 51 15.32 -0.93 11.92
N GLY A 52 15.84 -2.17 11.92
CA GLY A 52 17.09 -2.53 11.28
C GLY A 52 16.96 -2.86 9.80
N HIS A 53 18.08 -2.82 9.07
CA HIS A 53 18.14 -3.09 7.65
C HIS A 53 17.66 -4.49 7.28
N GLY A 54 18.21 -5.52 7.87
CA GLY A 54 17.98 -6.90 7.45
C GLY A 54 16.54 -7.35 7.63
N GLY A 55 15.96 -7.11 8.81
CA GLY A 55 14.56 -7.45 9.09
C GLY A 55 13.60 -6.71 8.16
N THR A 56 13.86 -5.42 7.91
CA THR A 56 13.03 -4.61 7.00
C THR A 56 13.07 -5.13 5.57
N VAL A 57 14.23 -5.47 5.04
CA VAL A 57 14.37 -6.01 3.68
C VAL A 57 13.61 -7.34 3.54
N ILE A 58 13.77 -8.26 4.50
CA ILE A 58 13.10 -9.56 4.48
C ILE A 58 11.57 -9.38 4.49
N VAL A 59 11.06 -8.57 5.42
CA VAL A 59 9.61 -8.33 5.55
C VAL A 59 9.06 -7.61 4.32
N ALA A 60 9.76 -6.59 3.83
CA ALA A 60 9.34 -5.83 2.65
C ALA A 60 9.27 -6.71 1.41
N MET A 61 10.27 -7.55 1.17
CA MET A 61 10.30 -8.49 0.04
C MET A 61 9.19 -9.53 0.15
N ALA A 62 9.03 -10.17 1.31
CA ALA A 62 7.99 -11.17 1.55
C ALA A 62 6.59 -10.57 1.36
N LEU A 63 6.32 -9.41 1.96
CA LEU A 63 5.02 -8.75 1.88
C LEU A 63 4.70 -8.32 0.44
N LYS A 64 5.62 -7.63 -0.24
CA LYS A 64 5.41 -7.16 -1.62
C LYS A 64 5.22 -8.32 -2.59
N THR A 65 6.11 -9.29 -2.54
CA THR A 65 6.18 -10.36 -3.52
C THR A 65 5.09 -11.39 -3.31
N LEU A 66 4.93 -11.86 -2.06
CA LEU A 66 4.09 -13.04 -1.77
C LEU A 66 2.66 -12.68 -1.35
N HIS A 67 2.46 -11.47 -0.79
CA HIS A 67 1.16 -11.06 -0.24
C HIS A 67 0.50 -9.88 -0.95
N ASN A 68 1.28 -9.01 -1.59
CA ASN A 68 0.73 -7.92 -2.39
C ASN A 68 0.75 -8.23 -3.89
N ASP A 69 1.36 -9.34 -4.30
CA ASP A 69 1.55 -9.71 -5.71
C ASP A 69 2.20 -8.59 -6.52
N VAL A 70 3.16 -7.86 -5.92
CA VAL A 70 3.89 -6.76 -6.53
C VAL A 70 5.30 -7.18 -6.84
N GLY A 71 5.73 -7.01 -8.10
CA GLY A 71 7.04 -7.43 -8.59
C GLY A 71 7.15 -8.91 -8.92
N CYS A 72 6.09 -9.70 -8.71
CA CYS A 72 5.99 -11.11 -9.08
C CYS A 72 5.20 -11.35 -10.37
N SER A 73 4.98 -10.33 -11.18
CA SER A 73 4.25 -10.49 -12.42
C SER A 73 4.87 -11.59 -13.27
N TYR A 74 4.10 -12.65 -13.54
CA TYR A 74 4.43 -13.69 -14.51
C TYR A 74 4.54 -13.15 -15.95
N LYS A 75 4.19 -11.89 -16.16
CA LYS A 75 4.46 -11.18 -17.41
C LYS A 75 5.91 -10.75 -17.40
N PRO A 76 6.66 -10.99 -18.49
CA PRO A 76 8.11 -10.71 -18.54
C PRO A 76 8.47 -9.22 -18.49
N ASN A 77 7.59 -8.37 -17.99
CA ASN A 77 7.74 -6.94 -18.01
C ASN A 77 7.29 -6.29 -16.70
N ASN A 78 8.10 -6.47 -15.65
CA ASN A 78 7.88 -5.83 -14.35
C ASN A 78 8.02 -4.30 -14.39
N PHE A 79 8.51 -3.74 -15.48
CA PHE A 79 8.59 -2.29 -15.68
C PHE A 79 7.23 -1.59 -15.74
N GLY A 80 6.14 -2.35 -15.81
CA GLY A 80 4.77 -1.83 -15.77
C GLY A 80 4.16 -1.68 -14.38
N GLU A 81 4.77 -2.24 -13.32
CA GLU A 81 4.20 -2.13 -11.98
C GLU A 81 4.39 -0.72 -11.42
N ARG A 82 3.26 -0.08 -11.09
CA ARG A 82 3.16 1.26 -10.52
C ARG A 82 2.41 1.19 -9.20
N TYR A 83 3.18 1.25 -8.12
CA TYR A 83 2.66 1.09 -6.78
C TYR A 83 2.38 2.45 -6.15
N HIS A 84 1.19 2.61 -5.61
CA HIS A 84 0.79 3.77 -4.83
C HIS A 84 0.20 3.33 -3.50
N TRP A 85 0.62 3.97 -2.42
CA TRP A 85 -0.05 3.90 -1.12
C TRP A 85 -0.11 5.30 -0.52
N TYR A 86 -1.33 5.80 -0.31
CA TYR A 86 -1.50 7.09 0.33
C TYR A 86 -1.14 7.00 1.82
N SER A 87 -0.14 7.76 2.26
CA SER A 87 0.35 7.77 3.63
C SER A 87 1.06 9.08 3.96
N SER A 88 1.05 9.47 5.23
CA SER A 88 2.00 10.46 5.73
C SER A 88 3.40 9.86 5.77
N THR A 89 4.42 10.70 5.67
CA THR A 89 5.84 10.27 5.72
C THR A 89 6.27 9.78 7.11
N GLY A 90 5.51 10.07 8.16
CA GLY A 90 5.76 9.60 9.52
C GLY A 90 5.16 8.23 9.85
N TRP A 91 4.37 7.66 8.95
CA TRP A 91 3.73 6.37 9.14
C TRP A 91 4.45 5.26 8.38
N VAL A 92 4.49 4.05 8.95
CA VAL A 92 5.18 2.90 8.36
C VAL A 92 4.71 2.56 6.94
N MET A 93 3.50 2.95 6.55
CA MET A 93 3.01 2.71 5.18
C MET A 93 3.72 3.58 4.13
N TRP A 94 4.31 4.70 4.51
CA TRP A 94 5.26 5.41 3.65
C TRP A 94 6.49 4.54 3.34
N ASN A 95 7.06 3.92 4.36
CA ASN A 95 8.21 3.02 4.21
C ASN A 95 7.82 1.79 3.38
N ALA A 96 6.60 1.26 3.60
CA ALA A 96 6.05 0.17 2.79
C ALA A 96 5.89 0.58 1.31
N GLN A 97 5.49 1.83 1.01
CA GLN A 97 5.45 2.32 -0.36
C GLN A 97 6.85 2.38 -0.97
N MET A 98 7.81 2.98 -0.27
CA MET A 98 9.18 3.11 -0.76
C MET A 98 9.88 1.76 -0.94
N SER A 99 9.51 0.74 -0.18
CA SER A 99 10.04 -0.62 -0.33
C SER A 99 9.74 -1.26 -1.69
N GLY A 100 8.79 -0.71 -2.46
CA GLY A 100 8.56 -1.11 -3.85
C GLY A 100 9.80 -0.98 -4.73
N LEU A 101 10.73 -0.09 -4.40
CA LEU A 101 12.00 0.06 -5.11
C LEU A 101 12.87 -1.21 -5.03
N LEU A 102 12.78 -1.99 -3.97
CA LEU A 102 13.48 -3.28 -3.83
C LEU A 102 13.03 -4.30 -4.88
N ASN A 103 11.81 -4.16 -5.39
CA ASN A 103 11.22 -5.03 -6.41
C ASN A 103 11.28 -4.43 -7.82
N GLY A 104 11.97 -3.30 -8.01
CA GLY A 104 12.01 -2.59 -9.28
C GLY A 104 10.67 -1.93 -9.66
N THR A 105 9.80 -1.69 -8.70
CA THR A 105 8.48 -1.09 -8.91
C THR A 105 8.58 0.43 -8.96
N THR A 106 7.82 1.07 -9.85
CA THR A 106 7.67 2.53 -9.83
C THR A 106 6.81 2.95 -8.63
N CYS A 107 7.38 3.70 -7.70
CA CYS A 107 6.64 4.26 -6.57
C CYS A 107 5.96 5.57 -6.98
N CYS A 108 4.63 5.59 -7.00
CA CYS A 108 3.83 6.77 -7.32
C CYS A 108 3.50 7.54 -6.04
N ILE A 109 4.15 8.67 -5.82
CA ILE A 109 4.05 9.46 -4.59
C ILE A 109 3.08 10.63 -4.80
N TYR A 110 2.11 10.78 -3.92
CA TYR A 110 1.17 11.89 -3.89
C TYR A 110 1.43 12.77 -2.66
N ASP A 111 1.71 14.04 -2.89
CA ASP A 111 1.86 15.05 -1.84
C ASP A 111 0.65 15.98 -1.85
N GLY A 112 -0.30 15.73 -0.98
CA GLY A 112 -1.53 16.50 -0.90
C GLY A 112 -2.62 15.83 -0.06
N ASN A 113 -3.78 16.49 0.01
CA ASN A 113 -4.94 15.94 0.69
C ASN A 113 -5.70 15.00 -0.27
N PRO A 114 -5.96 13.74 0.10
CA PRO A 114 -6.64 12.76 -0.74
C PRO A 114 -8.09 13.15 -1.06
N GLY A 115 -8.72 13.95 -0.21
CA GLY A 115 -10.06 14.50 -0.39
C GLY A 115 -10.08 15.91 -0.99
N GLY A 116 -8.98 16.39 -1.58
CA GLY A 116 -8.92 17.74 -2.18
C GLY A 116 -8.74 18.85 -1.15
N SER A 117 -9.28 20.04 -1.42
CA SER A 117 -9.19 21.15 -0.49
C SER A 117 -10.19 21.03 0.67
N LYS A 118 -9.87 21.64 1.82
CA LYS A 118 -10.79 21.65 2.97
C LYS A 118 -12.12 22.38 2.67
N ASP A 119 -12.03 23.45 1.87
CA ASP A 119 -13.20 24.28 1.56
C ASP A 119 -14.09 23.67 0.48
N LYS A 120 -13.53 22.81 -0.35
CA LYS A 120 -14.23 22.09 -1.40
C LYS A 120 -13.71 20.66 -1.47
N PRO A 121 -14.22 19.77 -0.60
CA PRO A 121 -13.82 18.37 -0.61
C PRO A 121 -14.10 17.70 -1.97
N ASP A 122 -13.10 17.00 -2.49
CA ASP A 122 -13.19 16.26 -3.75
C ASP A 122 -12.49 14.91 -3.60
N TRP A 123 -13.25 13.90 -3.22
CA TRP A 123 -12.75 12.53 -3.02
C TRP A 123 -12.35 11.82 -4.31
N THR A 124 -12.50 12.46 -5.47
CA THR A 124 -11.97 11.96 -6.75
C THR A 124 -10.50 12.32 -6.96
N THR A 125 -9.94 13.21 -6.15
CA THR A 125 -8.59 13.77 -6.33
C THR A 125 -7.52 12.69 -6.41
N LEU A 126 -7.50 11.77 -5.45
CA LEU A 126 -6.50 10.70 -5.42
C LEU A 126 -6.73 9.67 -6.53
N TRP A 127 -7.98 9.42 -6.91
CA TRP A 127 -8.31 8.56 -8.03
C TRP A 127 -7.84 9.12 -9.37
N ARG A 128 -8.00 10.45 -9.59
CA ARG A 128 -7.46 11.11 -10.78
C ARG A 128 -5.94 10.98 -10.87
N PHE A 129 -5.25 11.15 -9.74
CA PHE A 129 -3.81 10.91 -9.66
C PHE A 129 -3.47 9.47 -10.07
N GLY A 130 -4.18 8.48 -9.54
CA GLY A 130 -3.99 7.07 -9.90
C GLY A 130 -4.23 6.80 -11.39
N ALA A 131 -5.29 7.38 -11.96
CA ALA A 131 -5.63 7.25 -13.36
C ALA A 131 -4.59 7.87 -14.29
N GLU A 132 -4.10 9.07 -13.94
CA GLU A 132 -3.10 9.81 -14.74
C GLU A 132 -1.75 9.09 -14.77
N LEU A 133 -1.33 8.54 -13.63
CA LEU A 133 -0.05 7.83 -13.54
C LEU A 133 -0.15 6.35 -13.98
N GLY A 134 -1.34 5.84 -14.28
CA GLY A 134 -1.52 4.44 -14.62
C GLY A 134 -1.11 3.50 -13.48
N VAL A 135 -1.53 3.82 -12.26
CA VAL A 135 -1.26 3.01 -11.06
C VAL A 135 -1.82 1.61 -11.24
N THR A 136 -1.05 0.58 -10.86
CA THR A 136 -1.46 -0.83 -10.95
C THR A 136 -1.88 -1.41 -9.60
N PHE A 137 -1.26 -0.95 -8.51
CA PHE A 137 -1.65 -1.25 -7.14
C PHE A 137 -1.96 0.06 -6.41
N PHE A 138 -3.20 0.24 -5.97
CA PHE A 138 -3.66 1.47 -5.33
C PHE A 138 -4.03 1.21 -3.87
N GLY A 139 -3.29 1.78 -2.95
CA GLY A 139 -3.49 1.62 -1.50
C GLY A 139 -3.85 2.91 -0.79
N ALA A 140 -4.75 2.79 0.18
CA ALA A 140 -5.10 3.87 1.11
C ALA A 140 -5.64 3.29 2.42
N GLY A 141 -5.78 4.12 3.45
CA GLY A 141 -6.49 3.75 4.67
C GLY A 141 -7.97 3.45 4.42
N ALA A 142 -8.59 2.56 5.21
CA ALA A 142 -10.00 2.19 5.06
C ALA A 142 -10.94 3.41 5.11
N ALA A 143 -10.59 4.43 5.88
CA ALA A 143 -11.34 5.69 5.95
C ALA A 143 -11.45 6.42 4.60
N PHE A 144 -10.44 6.33 3.73
CA PHE A 144 -10.49 6.91 2.40
C PHE A 144 -11.61 6.28 1.57
N PHE A 145 -11.67 4.95 1.52
CA PHE A 145 -12.70 4.22 0.77
C PHE A 145 -14.10 4.47 1.33
N ALA A 146 -14.24 4.50 2.66
CA ALA A 146 -15.51 4.83 3.32
C ALA A 146 -15.98 6.26 2.97
N ASN A 147 -15.08 7.23 2.90
CA ASN A 147 -15.40 8.59 2.50
C ASN A 147 -15.78 8.69 1.01
N CYS A 148 -15.13 7.92 0.14
CA CYS A 148 -15.51 7.84 -1.27
C CYS A 148 -16.92 7.28 -1.45
N LEU A 149 -17.26 6.18 -0.77
CA LEU A 149 -18.60 5.62 -0.74
C LEU A 149 -19.61 6.67 -0.26
N LYS A 150 -19.36 7.30 0.89
CA LYS A 150 -20.24 8.31 1.47
C LYS A 150 -20.44 9.53 0.56
N ALA A 151 -19.41 9.91 -0.17
CA ALA A 151 -19.47 11.03 -1.11
C ALA A 151 -20.10 10.66 -2.47
N GLY A 152 -20.45 9.40 -2.69
CA GLY A 152 -21.03 8.94 -3.95
C GLY A 152 -20.06 9.09 -5.13
N VAL A 153 -18.77 8.83 -4.89
CA VAL A 153 -17.76 8.92 -5.96
C VAL A 153 -18.08 7.93 -7.06
N ASP A 154 -18.11 8.40 -8.30
CA ASP A 154 -18.27 7.62 -9.52
C ASP A 154 -16.94 7.54 -10.27
N LEU A 155 -16.36 6.34 -10.37
CA LEU A 155 -15.09 6.10 -11.06
C LEU A 155 -15.26 5.81 -12.54
N SER A 156 -16.48 5.59 -13.04
CA SER A 156 -16.75 5.21 -14.43
C SER A 156 -16.25 6.24 -15.45
N THR A 157 -16.08 7.49 -15.02
CA THR A 157 -15.56 8.59 -15.84
C THR A 157 -14.04 8.64 -15.93
N MET A 158 -13.34 7.73 -15.28
CA MET A 158 -11.87 7.71 -15.17
C MET A 158 -11.24 6.45 -15.80
N PRO A 159 -11.28 6.32 -17.14
CA PRO A 159 -10.81 5.10 -17.82
C PRO A 159 -9.33 4.76 -17.57
N GLY A 160 -8.53 5.72 -17.16
CA GLY A 160 -7.13 5.48 -16.76
C GLY A 160 -6.98 4.54 -15.55
N LEU A 161 -8.04 4.37 -14.73
CA LEU A 161 -8.05 3.42 -13.62
C LEU A 161 -8.13 1.94 -14.05
N LYS A 162 -8.35 1.63 -15.33
CA LYS A 162 -8.32 0.24 -15.85
C LYS A 162 -6.99 -0.44 -15.67
N THR A 163 -5.92 0.29 -15.40
CA THR A 163 -4.60 -0.26 -15.08
C THR A 163 -4.53 -0.82 -13.65
N VAL A 164 -5.43 -0.39 -12.76
CA VAL A 164 -5.46 -0.88 -11.38
C VAL A 164 -5.94 -2.33 -11.36
N ARG A 165 -5.12 -3.22 -10.82
CA ARG A 165 -5.41 -4.65 -10.65
C ARG A 165 -5.63 -5.04 -9.21
N ALA A 166 -5.23 -4.18 -8.27
CA ALA A 166 -5.36 -4.42 -6.84
C ALA A 166 -5.60 -3.13 -6.06
N LEU A 167 -6.45 -3.23 -5.05
CA LEU A 167 -6.71 -2.20 -4.06
C LEU A 167 -6.19 -2.67 -2.70
N GLY A 168 -5.42 -1.84 -2.01
CA GLY A 168 -4.88 -2.15 -0.69
C GLY A 168 -5.50 -1.29 0.40
N THR A 169 -5.75 -1.88 1.56
CA THR A 169 -6.23 -1.11 2.72
C THR A 169 -5.64 -1.61 4.05
N THR A 170 -5.49 -0.66 4.97
CA THR A 170 -5.07 -0.91 6.35
C THR A 170 -5.46 0.27 7.26
N GLY A 171 -5.07 0.19 8.52
CA GLY A 171 -5.29 1.24 9.53
C GLY A 171 -6.58 1.07 10.32
N SER A 172 -7.59 0.49 9.74
CA SER A 172 -8.83 0.03 10.38
C SER A 172 -9.50 -1.01 9.49
N PRO A 173 -10.43 -1.82 10.01
CA PRO A 173 -11.20 -2.75 9.20
C PRO A 173 -11.96 -2.02 8.07
N LEU A 174 -11.88 -2.57 6.87
CA LEU A 174 -12.69 -2.10 5.74
C LEU A 174 -14.08 -2.74 5.84
N SER A 175 -15.15 -1.93 5.79
CA SER A 175 -16.50 -2.47 5.77
C SER A 175 -16.80 -3.20 4.46
N ALA A 176 -17.65 -4.23 4.51
CA ALA A 176 -18.13 -4.92 3.32
C ALA A 176 -18.77 -3.96 2.30
N ASP A 177 -19.52 -2.97 2.78
CA ASP A 177 -20.16 -1.96 1.91
C ASP A 177 -19.14 -1.13 1.14
N ALA A 178 -18.07 -0.68 1.79
CA ALA A 178 -17.03 0.10 1.13
C ALA A 178 -16.23 -0.76 0.12
N GLN A 179 -16.00 -2.02 0.46
CA GLN A 179 -15.35 -2.96 -0.44
C GLN A 179 -16.21 -3.28 -1.67
N ASN A 180 -17.50 -3.57 -1.47
CA ASN A 180 -18.47 -3.82 -2.54
C ASN A 180 -18.65 -2.60 -3.45
N TRP A 181 -18.72 -1.39 -2.86
CA TRP A 181 -18.74 -0.16 -3.62
C TRP A 181 -17.55 -0.09 -4.57
N GLY A 182 -16.33 -0.23 -4.05
CA GLY A 182 -15.12 -0.15 -4.88
C GLY A 182 -15.11 -1.22 -5.98
N THR A 183 -15.49 -2.45 -5.66
CA THR A 183 -15.60 -3.53 -6.66
C THR A 183 -16.57 -3.14 -7.77
N SER A 184 -17.78 -2.67 -7.43
CA SER A 184 -18.78 -2.22 -8.40
C SER A 184 -18.29 -1.05 -9.27
N GLU A 185 -17.53 -0.12 -8.70
CA GLU A 185 -16.98 0.99 -9.49
C GLU A 185 -15.96 0.50 -10.54
N PHE A 186 -15.14 -0.48 -10.19
CA PHE A 186 -14.20 -1.10 -11.14
C PHE A 186 -14.91 -1.98 -12.17
N GLU A 187 -15.99 -2.66 -11.81
CA GLU A 187 -16.84 -3.38 -12.76
C GLU A 187 -17.45 -2.45 -13.82
N LYS A 188 -17.90 -1.25 -13.45
CA LYS A 188 -18.37 -0.23 -14.39
C LYS A 188 -17.27 0.19 -15.39
N LEU A 189 -16.01 0.12 -15.00
CA LEU A 189 -14.86 0.35 -15.88
C LEU A 189 -14.52 -0.86 -16.76
N GLY A 190 -15.16 -2.02 -16.54
CA GLY A 190 -14.87 -3.28 -17.22
C GLY A 190 -13.68 -4.05 -16.61
N VAL A 191 -13.33 -3.76 -15.37
CA VAL A 191 -12.34 -4.50 -14.57
C VAL A 191 -13.09 -5.43 -13.62
N HIS A 192 -13.20 -6.71 -13.98
CA HIS A 192 -14.02 -7.69 -13.25
C HIS A 192 -13.24 -8.54 -12.26
N ASP A 193 -11.92 -8.42 -12.25
CA ASP A 193 -11.00 -9.19 -11.41
C ASP A 193 -10.22 -8.32 -10.42
N ILE A 194 -10.79 -7.16 -10.03
CA ILE A 194 -10.16 -6.29 -9.04
C ILE A 194 -10.01 -7.03 -7.72
N TRP A 195 -8.79 -7.07 -7.21
CA TRP A 195 -8.48 -7.77 -5.98
C TRP A 195 -8.28 -6.78 -4.81
N TRP A 196 -8.76 -7.15 -3.62
CA TRP A 196 -8.59 -6.38 -2.40
C TRP A 196 -7.55 -7.04 -1.49
N CYS A 197 -6.47 -6.32 -1.22
CA CYS A 197 -5.45 -6.71 -0.27
C CYS A 197 -5.68 -5.97 1.06
N ASN A 198 -6.49 -6.54 1.93
CA ASN A 198 -6.74 -6.02 3.26
C ASN A 198 -5.61 -6.46 4.19
N ILE A 199 -4.94 -5.51 4.85
CA ILE A 199 -3.73 -5.76 5.64
C ILE A 199 -3.97 -5.36 7.09
N SER A 200 -3.63 -6.25 8.02
CA SER A 200 -3.50 -5.93 9.45
C SER A 200 -2.06 -6.10 9.88
N GLY A 201 -1.51 -5.03 10.44
CA GLY A 201 -0.10 -4.97 10.83
C GLY A 201 0.18 -3.93 11.89
N GLY A 202 1.45 -3.66 12.13
CA GLY A 202 1.86 -2.72 13.16
C GLY A 202 3.15 -1.97 12.82
N THR A 203 3.19 -0.73 13.27
CA THR A 203 4.39 0.11 13.18
C THR A 203 5.53 -0.46 14.02
N ASP A 204 5.21 -1.14 15.13
CA ASP A 204 6.19 -1.65 16.08
C ASP A 204 7.14 -2.69 15.45
N PHE A 205 6.65 -3.50 14.51
CA PHE A 205 7.45 -4.53 13.84
C PHE A 205 7.62 -4.30 12.33
N ALA A 206 7.22 -3.13 11.83
CA ALA A 206 7.34 -2.71 10.42
C ALA A 206 6.78 -3.73 9.41
N GLY A 207 5.71 -4.40 9.76
CA GLY A 207 5.17 -5.49 8.96
C GLY A 207 3.68 -5.69 9.18
N ALA A 208 3.21 -6.83 8.69
CA ALA A 208 1.84 -7.27 8.87
C ALA A 208 1.82 -8.73 9.35
N PHE A 209 0.74 -9.11 10.00
CA PHE A 209 0.50 -10.48 10.47
C PHE A 209 -0.66 -11.14 9.73
N ILE A 210 -1.56 -10.34 9.16
CA ILE A 210 -2.63 -10.79 8.26
C ILE A 210 -2.57 -9.94 7.00
N GLY A 211 -2.80 -10.55 5.85
CA GLY A 211 -2.79 -9.86 4.56
C GLY A 211 -3.55 -10.61 3.49
N GLY A 212 -3.20 -10.34 2.26
CA GLY A 212 -3.84 -10.94 1.10
C GLY A 212 -3.02 -12.07 0.47
N ASN A 213 -3.73 -12.86 -0.31
CA ASN A 213 -3.17 -13.78 -1.28
C ASN A 213 -4.15 -13.83 -2.46
N ARG A 214 -3.70 -13.44 -3.64
CA ARG A 214 -4.55 -13.33 -4.84
C ARG A 214 -5.20 -14.65 -5.26
N GLU A 215 -4.58 -15.78 -4.91
CA GLU A 215 -5.08 -17.11 -5.25
C GLU A 215 -6.14 -17.64 -4.26
N LEU A 216 -6.36 -16.95 -3.15
CA LEU A 216 -7.35 -17.34 -2.16
C LEU A 216 -8.70 -16.63 -2.38
N PRO A 217 -9.82 -17.24 -2.01
CA PRO A 217 -11.11 -16.58 -2.00
C PRO A 217 -11.10 -15.33 -1.14
N LEU A 218 -11.84 -14.32 -1.56
CA LEU A 218 -12.01 -13.05 -0.85
C LEU A 218 -13.47 -12.88 -0.46
N VAL A 219 -13.72 -12.69 0.83
CA VAL A 219 -15.02 -12.35 1.37
C VAL A 219 -15.02 -10.87 1.74
N PRO A 220 -15.98 -10.05 1.23
CA PRO A 220 -16.02 -8.63 1.56
C PRO A 220 -16.12 -8.37 3.05
N GLY A 221 -15.26 -7.48 3.54
CA GLY A 221 -15.17 -7.13 4.97
C GLY A 221 -14.28 -8.06 5.80
N GLU A 222 -13.78 -9.15 5.23
CA GLU A 222 -12.89 -10.10 5.90
C GLU A 222 -11.44 -9.95 5.43
N MET A 223 -10.52 -10.52 6.21
CA MET A 223 -9.11 -10.64 5.86
C MET A 223 -8.82 -12.06 5.41
N GLN A 224 -7.97 -12.22 4.39
CA GLN A 224 -7.83 -13.50 3.70
C GLN A 224 -6.98 -14.53 4.44
N CYS A 225 -5.78 -14.15 4.89
CA CYS A 225 -4.84 -15.15 5.42
C CYS A 225 -3.79 -14.56 6.36
N ARG A 226 -3.18 -15.44 7.13
CA ARG A 226 -1.95 -15.15 7.88
C ARG A 226 -0.81 -14.87 6.91
N LEU A 227 0.07 -13.93 7.25
CA LEU A 227 1.29 -13.77 6.50
C LEU A 227 2.23 -14.94 6.78
N LEU A 228 3.05 -15.26 5.78
CA LEU A 228 4.11 -16.27 5.93
C LEU A 228 5.07 -15.87 7.04
N GLY A 229 5.35 -16.80 7.94
CA GLY A 229 6.18 -16.59 9.11
C GLY A 229 5.44 -16.07 10.35
N CYS A 230 4.12 -15.78 10.25
CA CYS A 230 3.32 -15.29 11.37
C CYS A 230 2.42 -16.38 11.97
N ALA A 231 2.61 -16.70 13.24
CA ALA A 231 1.69 -17.53 14.03
C ALA A 231 0.58 -16.63 14.60
N VAL A 232 -0.54 -16.54 13.88
CA VAL A 232 -1.70 -15.73 14.28
C VAL A 232 -2.86 -16.63 14.63
N GLU A 233 -3.48 -16.39 15.77
CA GLU A 233 -4.60 -17.17 16.28
C GLU A 233 -5.69 -16.25 16.79
N ALA A 234 -6.95 -16.65 16.67
CA ALA A 234 -8.06 -16.08 17.41
C ALA A 234 -8.19 -16.83 18.74
N TRP A 235 -8.40 -16.11 19.82
CA TRP A 235 -8.47 -16.68 21.16
C TRP A 235 -9.79 -16.29 21.81
N ASN A 236 -10.38 -17.22 22.57
CA ASN A 236 -11.55 -16.94 23.39
C ASN A 236 -11.16 -16.19 24.68
N GLU A 237 -12.17 -15.84 25.49
CA GLU A 237 -11.95 -15.15 26.76
C GLU A 237 -11.20 -16.02 27.80
N GLN A 238 -11.16 -17.33 27.63
CA GLN A 238 -10.44 -18.27 28.48
C GLN A 238 -8.95 -18.39 28.09
N GLY A 239 -8.54 -17.74 26.99
CA GLY A 239 -7.17 -17.77 26.49
C GLY A 239 -6.85 -19.06 25.72
N GLU A 240 -7.84 -19.65 25.08
CA GLU A 240 -7.70 -20.84 24.25
C GLU A 240 -7.85 -20.48 22.76
N PRO A 241 -7.05 -21.05 21.85
CA PRO A 241 -7.19 -20.79 20.43
C PRO A 241 -8.50 -21.37 19.91
N VAL A 242 -9.23 -20.59 19.10
CA VAL A 242 -10.51 -20.98 18.52
C VAL A 242 -10.47 -20.93 17.00
N ILE A 243 -11.23 -21.82 16.35
CA ILE A 243 -11.40 -21.88 14.89
C ILE A 243 -12.90 -22.02 14.62
N ASN A 244 -13.46 -21.13 13.81
CA ASN A 244 -14.87 -21.14 13.39
C ASN A 244 -15.89 -21.00 14.52
N GLU A 245 -15.59 -20.21 15.53
CA GLU A 245 -16.51 -19.83 16.60
C GLU A 245 -16.95 -18.36 16.48
#